data_5e534c462d5bbee8b10aa90d7150574f
#
_entry.id   5e534c462d5bbee8b10aa90d7150574f
#
_cell.length_a   1.000
_cell.length_b   1.000
_cell.length_c   1.000
_cell.angle_alpha   90.00
_cell.angle_beta   90.00
_cell.angle_gamma   90.00
#
_symmetry.space_group_name_H-M   'P 1'
#
loop_
_entity.id
_entity.type
_entity.pdbx_description
1 polymer ?
#
loop_
_entity_poly.entity_id
_entity_poly.type
_entity_poly.pdbx_seq_one_letter_code
_entity_poly.pdbx_strand_id
1 'polypeptide(L)'
;YYPEHGFMWTKDAKGNWRDRFDATEWGGPFTEGSSWHWTWSVFHDPEGLSELMGGHEPMVARLDSMFVAPNTYNHGTYGFVIHEIAEMVALNMGQYAHGNQPVQHAIYLYDYIGQPWKTQYHLRNVMDKLYNSGSKGYCGDEDNGQTSAWYVFSAMGFYPVCPGMPEYAVGSPLFKKVTLHLPEGKNFVV
;
A
#
# COMPACT_ATOMS: atom_id res chain seq x y z
N TYR A 1 -12.55 -11.75 -3.23
CA TYR A 1 -13.14 -10.83 -2.25
C TYR A 1 -14.20 -11.54 -1.43
N TYR A 2 -14.19 -11.32 -0.11
CA TYR A 2 -15.16 -11.89 0.85
C TYR A 2 -16.16 -10.78 1.25
N PRO A 3 -17.32 -10.71 0.59
CA PRO A 3 -18.24 -9.56 0.73
C PRO A 3 -18.73 -9.36 2.16
N GLU A 4 -18.96 -10.44 2.91
CA GLU A 4 -19.45 -10.40 4.30
C GLU A 4 -18.52 -9.62 5.23
N HIS A 5 -17.21 -9.64 4.97
CA HIS A 5 -16.19 -8.99 5.79
C HIS A 5 -15.56 -7.77 5.12
N GLY A 6 -15.74 -7.61 3.80
CA GLY A 6 -15.19 -6.49 3.05
C GLY A 6 -13.67 -6.54 2.84
N PHE A 7 -13.10 -7.73 2.72
CA PHE A 7 -11.67 -7.97 2.52
C PHE A 7 -11.41 -9.09 1.50
N MET A 8 -10.18 -9.17 1.00
CA MET A 8 -9.70 -10.41 0.40
C MET A 8 -9.49 -11.46 1.48
N TRP A 9 -9.91 -12.70 1.18
CA TRP A 9 -9.73 -13.85 2.04
C TRP A 9 -9.48 -15.09 1.21
N THR A 10 -9.04 -16.16 1.86
CA THR A 10 -8.69 -17.41 1.18
C THR A 10 -9.86 -18.39 1.06
N LYS A 11 -9.82 -19.19 0.00
CA LYS A 11 -10.69 -20.34 -0.22
C LYS A 11 -9.87 -21.63 -0.32
N ASP A 12 -10.49 -22.74 0.04
CA ASP A 12 -9.93 -24.04 -0.23
C ASP A 12 -10.03 -24.44 -1.71
N ALA A 13 -9.46 -25.58 -2.10
CA ALA A 13 -9.52 -26.08 -3.48
C ALA A 13 -10.95 -26.43 -3.96
N LYS A 14 -11.93 -26.49 -3.07
CA LYS A 14 -13.35 -26.72 -3.39
C LYS A 14 -14.15 -25.42 -3.48
N GLY A 15 -13.51 -24.26 -3.23
CA GLY A 15 -14.13 -22.95 -3.27
C GLY A 15 -14.80 -22.52 -1.97
N ASN A 16 -14.69 -23.27 -0.88
CA ASN A 16 -15.23 -22.88 0.42
C ASN A 16 -14.30 -21.85 1.07
N TRP A 17 -14.88 -20.85 1.73
CA TRP A 17 -14.10 -19.91 2.54
C TRP A 17 -13.41 -20.66 3.69
N ARG A 18 -12.16 -20.26 3.95
CA ARG A 18 -11.46 -20.73 5.15
C ARG A 18 -12.18 -20.19 6.38
N ASP A 19 -12.45 -21.10 7.34
CA ASP A 19 -13.09 -20.75 8.61
C ASP A 19 -12.27 -19.74 9.43
N ARG A 20 -12.98 -19.04 10.33
CA ARG A 20 -12.38 -18.09 11.27
C ARG A 20 -11.68 -16.94 10.58
N PHE A 21 -12.46 -16.11 9.87
CA PHE A 21 -11.96 -14.87 9.33
C PHE A 21 -11.34 -14.00 10.43
N ASP A 22 -10.11 -13.55 10.18
CA ASP A 22 -9.39 -12.58 11.00
C ASP A 22 -8.58 -11.66 10.08
N ALA A 23 -9.05 -10.41 9.93
CA ALA A 23 -8.40 -9.42 9.07
C ALA A 23 -6.97 -9.09 9.50
N THR A 24 -6.60 -9.41 10.74
CA THR A 24 -5.29 -9.10 11.34
C THR A 24 -4.33 -10.29 11.36
N GLU A 25 -4.74 -11.46 10.82
CA GLU A 25 -3.91 -12.66 10.78
C GLU A 25 -2.79 -12.53 9.73
N TRP A 26 -1.55 -12.65 10.17
CA TRP A 26 -0.34 -12.70 9.35
C TRP A 26 0.13 -14.14 9.14
N GLY A 27 0.74 -14.43 7.99
CA GLY A 27 1.35 -15.72 7.72
C GLY A 27 0.40 -16.90 7.60
N GLY A 28 -0.90 -16.68 7.58
CA GLY A 28 -1.92 -17.69 7.34
C GLY A 28 -2.26 -17.76 5.85
N PRO A 29 -3.31 -17.06 5.43
CA PRO A 29 -3.67 -16.98 4.01
C PRO A 29 -2.74 -16.08 3.18
N PHE A 30 -1.96 -15.23 3.81
CA PHE A 30 -1.12 -14.24 3.16
C PHE A 30 0.32 -14.27 3.69
N THR A 31 1.28 -14.15 2.80
CA THR A 31 2.70 -14.04 3.14
C THR A 31 3.02 -12.60 3.55
N GLU A 32 3.74 -12.41 4.65
CA GLU A 32 4.22 -11.12 5.14
C GLU A 32 3.18 -10.01 5.14
N GLY A 33 1.98 -10.36 5.56
CA GLY A 33 0.85 -9.43 5.59
C GLY A 33 -0.42 -10.09 6.10
N SER A 34 -1.47 -9.30 6.15
CA SER A 34 -2.81 -9.69 6.54
C SER A 34 -3.83 -9.28 5.48
N SER A 35 -5.12 -9.50 5.72
CA SER A 35 -6.17 -9.00 4.82
C SER A 35 -6.13 -7.48 4.65
N TRP A 36 -5.68 -6.73 5.66
CA TRP A 36 -5.52 -5.27 5.55
C TRP A 36 -4.53 -4.84 4.47
N HIS A 37 -3.54 -5.67 4.17
CA HIS A 37 -2.50 -5.37 3.17
C HIS A 37 -2.86 -5.95 1.81
N TRP A 38 -3.20 -7.24 1.78
CA TRP A 38 -3.42 -7.96 0.53
C TRP A 38 -4.74 -7.67 -0.16
N THR A 39 -5.70 -7.06 0.52
CA THR A 39 -6.95 -6.60 -0.11
C THR A 39 -6.69 -5.61 -1.26
N TRP A 40 -5.61 -4.87 -1.20
CA TRP A 40 -5.24 -3.86 -2.19
C TRP A 40 -4.43 -4.40 -3.37
N SER A 41 -4.02 -5.67 -3.36
CA SER A 41 -3.19 -6.28 -4.41
C SER A 41 -3.95 -6.57 -5.72
N VAL A 42 -4.87 -5.68 -6.09
CA VAL A 42 -5.64 -5.65 -7.34
C VAL A 42 -5.30 -4.36 -8.11
N PHE A 43 -4.02 -3.98 -8.09
CA PHE A 43 -3.51 -2.76 -8.71
C PHE A 43 -3.66 -2.75 -10.24
N HIS A 44 -3.92 -3.88 -10.87
CA HIS A 44 -4.21 -4.03 -12.29
C HIS A 44 -5.66 -3.69 -12.67
N ASP A 45 -6.58 -3.64 -11.70
CA ASP A 45 -8.00 -3.31 -11.89
C ASP A 45 -8.60 -2.65 -10.64
N PRO A 46 -8.19 -1.42 -10.31
CA PRO A 46 -8.72 -0.72 -9.13
C PRO A 46 -10.24 -0.44 -9.22
N GLU A 47 -10.75 -0.21 -10.44
CA GLU A 47 -12.19 0.01 -10.64
C GLU A 47 -12.98 -1.26 -10.34
N GLY A 48 -12.56 -2.43 -10.87
CA GLY A 48 -13.18 -3.71 -10.54
C GLY A 48 -13.10 -4.05 -9.05
N LEU A 49 -12.01 -3.69 -8.36
CA LEU A 49 -11.94 -3.80 -6.91
C LEU A 49 -12.98 -2.92 -6.22
N SER A 50 -13.13 -1.69 -6.69
CA SER A 50 -14.13 -0.75 -6.18
C SER A 50 -15.56 -1.28 -6.37
N GLU A 51 -15.88 -1.82 -7.55
CA GLU A 51 -17.17 -2.46 -7.82
C GLU A 51 -17.46 -3.61 -6.85
N LEU A 52 -16.45 -4.48 -6.60
CA LEU A 52 -16.56 -5.57 -5.63
C LEU A 52 -16.85 -5.08 -4.20
N MET A 53 -16.36 -3.90 -3.85
CA MET A 53 -16.59 -3.26 -2.56
C MET A 53 -17.89 -2.50 -2.46
N GLY A 54 -18.64 -2.36 -3.57
CA GLY A 54 -19.91 -1.64 -3.63
C GLY A 54 -19.80 -0.20 -4.13
N GLY A 55 -18.67 0.15 -4.77
CA GLY A 55 -18.40 1.45 -5.40
C GLY A 55 -17.30 2.25 -4.70
N HIS A 56 -17.04 3.46 -5.22
CA HIS A 56 -15.97 4.33 -4.76
C HIS A 56 -16.08 4.70 -3.27
N GLU A 57 -17.27 5.09 -2.79
CA GLU A 57 -17.44 5.51 -1.41
C GLU A 57 -17.12 4.42 -0.38
N PRO A 58 -17.60 3.15 -0.51
CA PRO A 58 -17.19 2.06 0.37
C PRO A 58 -15.69 1.76 0.30
N MET A 59 -15.06 1.83 -0.89
CA MET A 59 -13.62 1.63 -1.03
C MET A 59 -12.82 2.74 -0.34
N VAL A 60 -13.24 4.02 -0.49
CA VAL A 60 -12.64 5.15 0.25
C VAL A 60 -12.75 4.92 1.75
N ALA A 61 -13.92 4.56 2.25
CA ALA A 61 -14.12 4.30 3.67
C ALA A 61 -13.22 3.17 4.20
N ARG A 62 -13.02 2.13 3.41
CA ARG A 62 -12.13 1.02 3.77
C ARG A 62 -10.65 1.45 3.76
N LEU A 63 -10.21 2.21 2.78
CA LEU A 63 -8.86 2.79 2.74
C LEU A 63 -8.63 3.72 3.94
N ASP A 64 -9.56 4.63 4.21
CA ASP A 64 -9.47 5.54 5.37
C ASP A 64 -9.35 4.75 6.68
N SER A 65 -10.15 3.69 6.83
CA SER A 65 -10.13 2.86 8.04
C SER A 65 -8.79 2.17 8.27
N MET A 66 -8.03 1.85 7.23
CA MET A 66 -6.70 1.24 7.35
C MET A 66 -5.73 2.12 8.14
N PHE A 67 -5.77 3.44 7.95
CA PHE A 67 -4.85 4.38 8.60
C PHE A 67 -5.19 4.69 10.07
N VAL A 68 -6.40 4.33 10.50
CA VAL A 68 -6.90 4.64 11.88
C VAL A 68 -7.32 3.40 12.66
N ALA A 69 -7.38 2.23 12.04
CA ALA A 69 -7.68 0.98 12.72
C ALA A 69 -6.61 0.70 13.80
N PRO A 70 -6.98 0.03 14.90
CA PRO A 70 -5.97 -0.42 15.86
C PRO A 70 -4.89 -1.25 15.18
N ASN A 71 -3.63 -1.00 15.50
CA ASN A 71 -2.48 -1.76 14.98
C ASN A 71 -2.28 -3.11 15.69
N THR A 72 -3.38 -3.75 16.05
CA THR A 72 -3.41 -5.11 16.61
C THR A 72 -3.08 -6.12 15.50
N TYR A 73 -2.53 -7.24 15.90
CA TYR A 73 -2.13 -8.30 14.99
C TYR A 73 -2.34 -9.68 15.61
N ASN A 74 -2.52 -10.65 14.73
CA ASN A 74 -2.40 -12.07 15.01
C ASN A 74 -1.24 -12.59 14.15
N HIS A 75 -0.19 -13.11 14.78
CA HIS A 75 1.00 -13.59 14.04
C HIS A 75 0.78 -14.92 13.32
N GLY A 76 -0.43 -15.52 13.42
CA GLY A 76 -0.87 -16.67 12.64
C GLY A 76 0.11 -17.84 12.65
N THR A 77 0.42 -18.35 11.46
CA THR A 77 1.32 -19.52 11.30
C THR A 77 2.79 -19.22 11.57
N TYR A 78 3.20 -17.96 11.68
CA TYR A 78 4.58 -17.62 12.09
C TYR A 78 4.87 -18.05 13.52
N GLY A 79 3.87 -18.02 14.40
CA GLY A 79 4.03 -18.40 15.80
C GLY A 79 4.82 -17.42 16.66
N PHE A 80 5.30 -16.33 16.08
CA PHE A 80 6.04 -15.24 16.75
C PHE A 80 5.88 -13.93 15.97
N VAL A 81 6.31 -12.82 16.57
CA VAL A 81 6.29 -11.49 15.93
C VAL A 81 7.46 -11.39 14.98
N ILE A 82 7.20 -11.40 13.68
CA ILE A 82 8.18 -11.12 12.63
C ILE A 82 8.48 -9.62 12.60
N HIS A 83 9.59 -9.21 11.96
CA HIS A 83 10.02 -7.81 11.99
C HIS A 83 9.02 -6.86 11.32
N GLU A 84 8.35 -7.27 10.25
CA GLU A 84 7.34 -6.45 9.55
C GLU A 84 6.14 -6.12 10.43
N ILE A 85 5.74 -7.05 11.32
CA ILE A 85 4.71 -6.78 12.35
C ILE A 85 5.21 -5.74 13.35
N ALA A 86 6.44 -5.90 13.84
CA ALA A 86 7.03 -4.98 14.80
C ALA A 86 7.18 -3.57 14.21
N GLU A 87 7.57 -3.49 12.94
CA GLU A 87 7.67 -2.25 12.17
C GLU A 87 6.30 -1.59 12.01
N MET A 88 5.26 -2.31 11.55
CA MET A 88 3.90 -1.80 11.46
C MET A 88 3.43 -1.17 12.79
N VAL A 89 3.65 -1.88 13.89
CA VAL A 89 3.29 -1.38 15.23
C VAL A 89 4.07 -0.11 15.58
N ALA A 90 5.37 -0.08 15.26
CA ALA A 90 6.24 1.07 15.54
C ALA A 90 5.88 2.32 14.73
N LEU A 91 5.41 2.15 13.49
CA LEU A 91 4.96 3.25 12.63
C LEU A 91 3.75 3.99 13.19
N ASN A 92 2.90 3.30 13.95
CA ASN A 92 1.67 3.85 14.51
C ASN A 92 0.78 4.57 13.49
N MET A 93 0.62 3.94 12.32
CA MET A 93 -0.24 4.40 11.21
C MET A 93 -1.38 3.40 10.95
N GLY A 94 -2.04 2.96 12.02
CA GLY A 94 -3.11 1.95 11.94
C GLY A 94 -2.58 0.61 11.44
N GLN A 95 -3.26 0.07 10.42
CA GLN A 95 -2.87 -1.16 9.73
C GLN A 95 -2.01 -0.91 8.47
N TYR A 96 -1.62 0.33 8.20
CA TYR A 96 -0.76 0.65 7.06
C TYR A 96 0.70 0.32 7.37
N ALA A 97 1.18 -0.83 6.88
CA ALA A 97 2.52 -1.35 7.13
C ALA A 97 3.50 -0.91 6.02
N HIS A 98 3.82 0.38 5.95
CA HIS A 98 4.67 0.95 4.88
C HIS A 98 6.05 0.29 4.74
N GLY A 99 6.57 -0.29 5.81
CA GLY A 99 7.86 -1.00 5.80
C GLY A 99 7.86 -2.26 4.94
N ASN A 100 6.68 -2.72 4.45
CA ASN A 100 6.57 -3.89 3.60
C ASN A 100 5.80 -3.60 2.30
N GLN A 101 6.21 -4.19 1.17
CA GLN A 101 5.78 -3.88 -0.19
C GLN A 101 4.31 -4.14 -0.48
N PRO A 102 3.62 -5.15 0.09
CA PRO A 102 2.24 -5.48 -0.27
C PRO A 102 1.25 -4.32 -0.17
N VAL A 103 1.57 -3.27 0.62
CA VAL A 103 0.64 -2.17 0.86
C VAL A 103 1.14 -0.81 0.36
N GLN A 104 2.40 -0.71 -0.09
CA GLN A 104 3.00 0.59 -0.46
C GLN A 104 2.23 1.33 -1.58
N HIS A 105 1.64 0.60 -2.53
CA HIS A 105 0.84 1.16 -3.62
C HIS A 105 -0.56 1.62 -3.17
N ALA A 106 -1.07 1.14 -2.03
CA ALA A 106 -2.47 1.35 -1.62
C ALA A 106 -2.84 2.83 -1.47
N ILE A 107 -1.88 3.68 -1.09
CA ILE A 107 -2.09 5.14 -1.00
C ILE A 107 -2.52 5.72 -2.35
N TYR A 108 -1.99 5.22 -3.45
CA TYR A 108 -2.30 5.71 -4.80
C TYR A 108 -3.67 5.26 -5.31
N LEU A 109 -4.30 4.27 -4.67
CA LEU A 109 -5.64 3.83 -5.09
C LEU A 109 -6.72 4.90 -4.93
N TYR A 110 -6.50 5.89 -4.07
CA TYR A 110 -7.41 7.05 -3.96
C TYR A 110 -7.53 7.85 -5.27
N ASP A 111 -6.49 7.85 -6.12
CA ASP A 111 -6.54 8.54 -7.42
C ASP A 111 -7.59 7.92 -8.34
N TYR A 112 -7.70 6.59 -8.33
CA TYR A 112 -8.62 5.82 -9.17
C TYR A 112 -10.10 5.92 -8.72
N ILE A 113 -10.33 6.33 -7.48
CA ILE A 113 -11.67 6.43 -6.88
C ILE A 113 -12.06 7.88 -6.57
N GLY A 114 -11.47 8.83 -7.29
CA GLY A 114 -11.86 10.24 -7.28
C GLY A 114 -11.46 11.03 -6.02
N GLN A 115 -10.47 10.57 -5.26
CA GLN A 115 -9.98 11.20 -4.04
C GLN A 115 -8.47 11.53 -4.08
N PRO A 116 -7.94 12.14 -5.16
CA PRO A 116 -6.49 12.34 -5.32
C PRO A 116 -5.86 13.19 -4.20
N TRP A 117 -6.63 14.07 -3.57
CA TRP A 117 -6.14 14.86 -2.44
C TRP A 117 -5.78 13.99 -1.21
N LYS A 118 -6.42 12.82 -1.05
CA LYS A 118 -6.07 11.84 -0.01
C LYS A 118 -4.76 11.14 -0.33
N THR A 119 -4.53 10.77 -1.60
CA THR A 119 -3.20 10.33 -2.08
C THR A 119 -2.14 11.34 -1.66
N GLN A 120 -2.30 12.61 -2.04
CA GLN A 120 -1.35 13.68 -1.75
C GLN A 120 -1.09 13.85 -0.25
N TYR A 121 -2.15 13.82 0.56
CA TYR A 121 -2.05 13.92 2.02
C TYR A 121 -1.25 12.78 2.63
N HIS A 122 -1.60 11.53 2.30
CA HIS A 122 -0.93 10.36 2.85
C HIS A 122 0.52 10.23 2.36
N LEU A 123 0.80 10.51 1.09
CA LEU A 123 2.16 10.53 0.56
C LEU A 123 3.07 11.47 1.34
N ARG A 124 2.63 12.72 1.57
CA ARG A 124 3.41 13.69 2.34
C ARG A 124 3.63 13.20 3.78
N ASN A 125 2.59 12.67 4.44
CA ASN A 125 2.74 12.12 5.77
C ASN A 125 3.76 10.99 5.84
N VAL A 126 3.74 10.06 4.87
CA VAL A 126 4.68 8.94 4.82
C VAL A 126 6.09 9.44 4.55
N MET A 127 6.29 10.26 3.51
CA MET A 127 7.62 10.77 3.16
C MET A 127 8.24 11.58 4.31
N ASP A 128 7.45 12.41 4.99
CA ASP A 128 7.95 13.29 6.05
C ASP A 128 8.23 12.55 7.37
N LYS A 129 7.49 11.47 7.66
CA LYS A 129 7.58 10.77 8.96
C LYS A 129 8.45 9.52 8.93
N LEU A 130 8.45 8.80 7.80
CA LEU A 130 9.01 7.45 7.74
C LEU A 130 10.37 7.36 7.03
N TYR A 131 10.83 8.47 6.45
CA TYR A 131 12.11 8.52 5.77
C TYR A 131 13.00 9.61 6.33
N ASN A 132 14.30 9.33 6.43
CA ASN A 132 15.31 10.30 6.86
C ASN A 132 16.68 9.95 6.30
N SER A 133 17.64 10.90 6.42
CA SER A 133 19.01 10.74 5.89
C SER A 133 19.99 9.99 6.83
N GLY A 134 19.50 9.45 7.94
CA GLY A 134 20.32 8.69 8.87
C GLY A 134 20.57 7.25 8.42
N SER A 135 21.38 6.52 9.18
CA SER A 135 21.69 5.11 8.92
C SER A 135 20.48 4.16 9.05
N LYS A 136 19.41 4.64 9.68
CA LYS A 136 18.10 3.96 9.79
C LYS A 136 17.04 4.76 9.05
N GLY A 137 17.33 5.15 7.80
CA GLY A 137 16.52 6.03 7.00
C GLY A 137 15.22 5.44 6.46
N TYR A 138 15.04 4.13 6.56
CA TYR A 138 13.83 3.41 6.17
C TYR A 138 13.07 2.90 7.40
N CYS A 139 11.76 2.75 7.25
CA CYS A 139 10.90 2.24 8.32
C CYS A 139 10.73 0.72 8.31
N GLY A 140 11.40 0.03 7.41
CA GLY A 140 11.46 -1.41 7.21
C GLY A 140 12.60 -1.73 6.26
N ASP A 141 12.57 -2.90 5.64
CA ASP A 141 13.61 -3.32 4.71
C ASP A 141 13.58 -2.52 3.39
N GLU A 142 14.75 -2.33 2.82
CA GLU A 142 14.88 -1.61 1.53
C GLU A 142 14.43 -2.45 0.34
N ASP A 143 14.63 -3.78 0.43
CA ASP A 143 14.15 -4.82 -0.49
C ASP A 143 14.55 -4.62 -1.96
N ASN A 144 15.85 -4.64 -2.19
CA ASN A 144 16.45 -4.62 -3.53
C ASN A 144 15.99 -3.44 -4.41
N GLY A 145 15.76 -2.30 -3.80
CA GLY A 145 15.40 -1.06 -4.49
C GLY A 145 13.91 -0.69 -4.43
N GLN A 146 13.03 -1.54 -3.94
CA GLN A 146 11.59 -1.26 -3.93
C GLN A 146 11.24 -0.05 -3.05
N THR A 147 11.70 -0.03 -1.81
CA THR A 147 11.39 1.05 -0.87
C THR A 147 12.06 2.37 -1.26
N SER A 148 13.31 2.31 -1.76
CA SER A 148 14.00 3.46 -2.35
C SER A 148 13.26 4.01 -3.57
N ALA A 149 12.85 3.14 -4.50
CA ALA A 149 12.15 3.52 -5.71
C ALA A 149 10.79 4.16 -5.38
N TRP A 150 10.05 3.60 -4.41
CA TRP A 150 8.80 4.20 -3.96
C TRP A 150 9.00 5.65 -3.50
N TYR A 151 10.03 5.88 -2.66
CA TYR A 151 10.32 7.23 -2.18
C TYR A 151 10.72 8.17 -3.32
N VAL A 152 11.62 7.74 -4.21
CA VAL A 152 12.13 8.57 -5.31
C VAL A 152 10.99 8.95 -6.27
N PHE A 153 10.17 7.98 -6.69
CA PHE A 153 9.00 8.25 -7.55
C PHE A 153 8.00 9.18 -6.86
N SER A 154 7.66 8.91 -5.61
CA SER A 154 6.73 9.75 -4.84
C SER A 154 7.27 11.17 -4.65
N ALA A 155 8.58 11.33 -4.41
CA ALA A 155 9.24 12.63 -4.32
C ALA A 155 9.25 13.39 -5.66
N MET A 156 9.31 12.67 -6.79
CA MET A 156 9.16 13.26 -8.13
C MET A 156 7.71 13.61 -8.45
N GLY A 157 6.73 13.05 -7.74
CA GLY A 157 5.31 13.38 -7.85
C GLY A 157 4.46 12.43 -8.70
N PHE A 158 4.94 11.24 -9.02
CA PHE A 158 4.19 10.22 -9.75
C PHE A 158 4.64 8.81 -9.38
N TYR A 159 3.81 7.80 -9.62
CA TYR A 159 4.12 6.41 -9.27
C TYR A 159 3.49 5.41 -10.26
N PRO A 160 4.22 4.37 -10.70
CA PRO A 160 3.69 3.31 -11.54
C PRO A 160 2.96 2.27 -10.69
N VAL A 161 1.67 2.49 -10.40
CA VAL A 161 0.86 1.59 -9.53
C VAL A 161 0.81 0.18 -10.09
N CYS A 162 0.61 0.07 -11.42
CA CYS A 162 0.68 -1.21 -12.13
C CYS A 162 1.79 -1.14 -13.19
N PRO A 163 2.97 -1.75 -12.95
CA PRO A 163 4.12 -1.63 -13.86
C PRO A 163 3.88 -2.13 -15.29
N GLY A 164 2.86 -2.95 -15.53
CA GLY A 164 2.46 -3.41 -16.87
C GLY A 164 1.59 -2.44 -17.65
N MET A 165 1.12 -1.36 -17.02
CA MET A 165 0.26 -0.34 -17.64
C MET A 165 1.09 0.90 -17.99
N PRO A 166 0.86 1.54 -19.17
CA PRO A 166 1.60 2.72 -19.61
C PRO A 166 1.04 4.00 -18.96
N GLU A 167 0.86 4.01 -17.66
CA GLU A 167 0.30 5.13 -16.90
C GLU A 167 1.00 5.31 -15.55
N TYR A 168 0.88 6.49 -14.99
CA TYR A 168 1.36 6.83 -13.66
C TYR A 168 0.28 7.56 -12.89
N ALA A 169 0.07 7.18 -11.62
CA ALA A 169 -0.72 7.95 -10.68
C ALA A 169 0.04 9.23 -10.27
N VAL A 170 -0.67 10.32 -10.07
CA VAL A 170 -0.09 11.64 -9.76
C VAL A 170 -0.17 11.91 -8.27
N GLY A 171 0.99 12.04 -7.62
CA GLY A 171 1.10 12.26 -6.19
C GLY A 171 1.29 13.73 -5.78
N SER A 172 2.17 13.93 -4.79
CA SER A 172 2.54 15.26 -4.26
C SER A 172 4.06 15.43 -4.26
N PRO A 173 4.64 16.05 -5.29
CA PRO A 173 6.08 16.18 -5.43
C PRO A 173 6.72 16.96 -4.27
N LEU A 174 7.94 16.59 -3.88
CA LEU A 174 8.75 17.34 -2.92
C LEU A 174 9.43 18.55 -3.54
N PHE A 175 9.60 18.55 -4.85
CA PHE A 175 10.36 19.56 -5.59
C PHE A 175 9.45 20.44 -6.42
N LYS A 176 9.85 21.70 -6.62
CA LYS A 176 9.14 22.65 -7.51
C LYS A 176 9.31 22.30 -8.98
N LYS A 177 10.35 21.56 -9.30
CA LYS A 177 10.67 21.11 -10.66
C LYS A 177 11.59 19.92 -10.59
N VAL A 178 11.27 18.88 -11.36
CA VAL A 178 12.14 17.72 -11.62
C VAL A 178 12.37 17.61 -13.11
N THR A 179 13.62 17.38 -13.52
CA THR A 179 13.96 17.15 -14.93
C THR A 179 14.64 15.80 -15.06
N LEU A 180 14.02 14.89 -15.80
CA LEU A 180 14.60 13.62 -16.17
C LEU A 180 15.28 13.75 -17.54
N HIS A 181 16.58 13.51 -17.58
CA HIS A 181 17.35 13.48 -18.81
C HIS A 181 17.24 12.12 -19.48
N LEU A 182 16.51 12.07 -20.59
CA LEU A 182 16.25 10.86 -21.35
C LEU A 182 17.32 10.66 -22.43
N PRO A 183 17.42 9.43 -22.98
CA PRO A 183 18.25 9.18 -24.18
C PRO A 183 17.95 10.16 -25.31
N GLU A 184 18.92 10.33 -26.23
CA GLU A 184 18.85 11.24 -27.38
C GLU A 184 18.70 12.73 -27.00
N GLY A 185 19.09 13.12 -25.77
CA GLY A 185 19.04 14.51 -25.32
C GLY A 185 17.64 15.05 -25.03
N LYS A 186 16.63 14.18 -24.97
CA LYS A 186 15.26 14.56 -24.58
C LYS A 186 15.17 14.80 -23.08
N ASN A 187 14.25 15.68 -22.67
CA ASN A 187 13.96 15.91 -21.26
C ASN A 187 12.47 15.68 -20.99
N PHE A 188 12.19 15.03 -19.87
CA PHE A 188 10.88 14.99 -19.27
C PHE A 188 10.88 15.85 -18.02
N VAL A 189 9.94 16.77 -17.92
CA VAL A 189 9.89 17.77 -16.82
C VAL A 189 8.57 17.60 -16.08
N VAL A 190 8.68 17.47 -14.76
CA VAL A 190 7.57 17.50 -13.81
C VAL A 190 7.61 18.82 -13.06
#